data_b2286669ed7eda4f1ef1eab52368e180
#
_entry.id   b2286669ed7eda4f1ef1eab52368e180
#
_cell.length_a   1.000
_cell.length_b   1.000
_cell.length_c   1.000
_cell.angle_alpha   90.00
_cell.angle_beta   90.00
_cell.angle_gamma   90.00
#
_symmetry.space_group_name_H-M   'P 1'
#
loop_
_entity.id
_entity.type
_entity.pdbx_description
1 polymer ?
#
loop_
_entity_poly.entity_id
_entity_poly.type
_entity_poly.pdbx_seq_one_letter_code
_entity_poly.pdbx_strand_id
1 'polypeptide(L)' 'MVGGFLFRLETPEGVPADPPTLEAAVPDWRPGHSIYFGGRTLRVVGTRDDDADQPPVLIVEEPS' A
#
# COMPACT_ATOMS: atom_id res chain seq x y z
N MET A 1 -0.55 12.95 -20.06
CA MET A 1 0.12 11.89 -19.27
C MET A 1 -0.43 11.87 -17.86
N VAL A 2 -0.75 10.73 -17.38
CA VAL A 2 -1.26 10.57 -16.03
C VAL A 2 -0.14 10.02 -15.15
N GLY A 3 0.21 10.74 -14.12
CA GLY A 3 1.11 10.24 -13.12
C GLY A 3 0.32 9.54 -12.03
N GLY A 4 0.85 8.47 -11.53
CA GLY A 4 0.30 7.81 -10.37
C GLY A 4 1.14 8.12 -9.14
N PHE A 5 0.64 7.69 -8.01
CA PHE A 5 1.37 7.76 -6.76
C PHE A 5 1.88 6.35 -6.44
N LEU A 6 3.17 6.23 -6.23
CA LEU A 6 3.79 4.94 -5.96
C LEU A 6 3.89 4.73 -4.46
N PHE A 7 3.49 3.55 -4.02
CA PHE A 7 3.57 3.15 -2.62
C PHE A 7 4.28 1.80 -2.52
N ARG A 8 4.96 1.59 -1.41
CA ARG A 8 5.47 0.27 -1.07
C ARG A 8 4.45 -0.41 -0.16
N LEU A 9 4.24 -1.69 -0.37
CA LEU A 9 3.30 -2.46 0.43
C LEU A 9 4.08 -3.43 1.31
N GLU A 10 3.81 -3.39 2.61
CA GLU A 10 4.45 -4.28 3.58
C GLU A 10 3.39 -4.89 4.47
N THR A 11 3.71 -6.06 4.99
CA THR A 11 2.86 -6.72 5.97
C THR A 11 3.08 -6.09 7.35
N PRO A 12 2.21 -6.37 8.32
CA PRO A 12 2.43 -5.90 9.68
C PRO A 12 3.74 -6.39 10.30
N GLU A 13 4.33 -7.46 9.79
CA GLU A 13 5.62 -7.95 10.26
C GLU A 13 6.80 -7.21 9.66
N GLY A 14 6.54 -6.28 8.74
CA GLY A 14 7.61 -5.49 8.13
C GLY A 14 8.25 -6.10 6.92
N VAL A 15 7.67 -7.16 6.35
CA VAL A 15 8.19 -7.78 5.14
C VAL A 15 7.38 -7.31 3.94
N PRO A 16 7.97 -7.31 2.73
CA PRO A 16 7.23 -6.89 1.55
C PRO A 16 5.98 -7.74 1.35
N ALA A 17 4.88 -7.07 1.01
CA ALA A 17 3.65 -7.76 0.68
C ALA A 17 3.73 -8.30 -0.74
N ASP A 18 2.67 -8.95 -1.19
CA ASP A 18 2.58 -9.48 -2.54
C ASP A 18 1.29 -8.98 -3.17
N PRO A 19 1.37 -8.02 -4.08
CA PRO A 19 2.56 -7.40 -4.67
C PRO A 19 3.24 -6.43 -3.70
N PRO A 20 4.54 -6.17 -3.86
CA PRO A 20 5.27 -5.30 -2.93
C PRO A 20 5.10 -3.81 -3.19
N THR A 21 4.51 -3.43 -4.31
CA THR A 21 4.30 -2.03 -4.66
C THR A 21 2.91 -1.82 -5.21
N LEU A 22 2.44 -0.58 -5.10
CA LEU A 22 1.15 -0.18 -5.62
C LEU A 22 1.31 1.17 -6.31
N GLU A 23 0.75 1.28 -7.51
CA GLU A 23 0.60 2.57 -8.17
C GLU A 23 -0.87 2.93 -8.14
N ALA A 24 -1.19 4.08 -7.56
CA ALA A 24 -2.57 4.48 -7.34
C ALA A 24 -2.82 5.87 -7.87
N ALA A 25 -4.06 6.15 -8.22
CA ALA A 25 -4.46 7.45 -8.72
C ALA A 25 -4.60 8.49 -7.61
N VAL A 26 -4.69 8.06 -6.37
CA VAL A 26 -4.88 8.95 -5.23
C VAL A 26 -3.77 8.72 -4.21
N PRO A 27 -3.29 9.79 -3.53
CA PRO A 27 -2.23 9.65 -2.55
C PRO A 27 -2.71 9.41 -1.13
N ASP A 28 -3.99 9.51 -0.88
CA ASP A 28 -4.55 9.55 0.47
C ASP A 28 -5.12 8.20 0.87
N TRP A 29 -4.29 7.39 1.48
CA TRP A 29 -4.68 6.07 1.97
C TRP A 29 -4.72 6.11 3.49
N ARG A 30 -5.76 5.51 4.07
CA ARG A 30 -5.98 5.47 5.51
C ARG A 30 -6.28 4.07 5.95
N PRO A 31 -6.06 3.75 7.23
CA PRO A 31 -6.47 2.44 7.75
C PRO A 31 -7.95 2.19 7.50
N GLY A 32 -8.26 0.99 7.07
CA GLY A 32 -9.62 0.60 6.71
C GLY A 32 -9.91 0.62 5.23
N HIS A 33 -9.08 1.29 4.44
CA HIS A 33 -9.23 1.27 2.99
C HIS A 33 -8.87 -0.11 2.44
N SER A 34 -9.53 -0.50 1.36
CA SER A 34 -9.24 -1.75 0.67
C SER A 34 -8.58 -1.48 -0.66
N ILE A 35 -7.63 -2.33 -1.02
CA ILE A 35 -6.94 -2.28 -2.30
C ILE A 35 -7.30 -3.55 -3.06
N TYR A 36 -7.74 -3.39 -4.30
CA TYR A 36 -8.20 -4.51 -5.11
C TYR A 36 -7.20 -4.81 -6.21
N PHE A 37 -6.72 -6.05 -6.24
CA PHE A 37 -5.79 -6.53 -7.26
C PHE A 37 -6.40 -7.74 -7.94
N GLY A 38 -7.15 -7.52 -9.01
CA GLY A 38 -7.72 -8.66 -9.72
C GLY A 38 -8.53 -9.54 -8.78
N GLY A 39 -8.02 -10.71 -8.47
CA GLY A 39 -8.71 -11.66 -7.60
C GLY A 39 -8.37 -11.54 -6.13
N ARG A 40 -7.62 -10.51 -5.72
CA ARG A 40 -7.17 -10.35 -4.34
C ARG A 40 -7.59 -9.01 -3.79
N THR A 41 -7.83 -8.98 -2.49
CA THR A 41 -8.12 -7.76 -1.77
C THR A 41 -7.15 -7.65 -0.61
N LEU A 42 -6.56 -6.48 -0.45
CA LEU A 42 -5.71 -6.17 0.70
C LEU A 42 -6.33 -5.02 1.45
N ARG A 43 -6.22 -5.06 2.78
CA ARG A 43 -6.71 -3.96 3.61
C ARG A 43 -5.54 -3.18 4.15
N VAL A 44 -5.62 -1.86 4.03
CA VAL A 44 -4.64 -0.97 4.64
C VAL A 44 -4.91 -0.91 6.14
N VAL A 45 -3.90 -1.27 6.93
CA VAL A 45 -4.03 -1.21 8.39
C VAL A 45 -3.17 -0.10 9.00
N GLY A 46 -2.29 0.49 8.22
CA GLY A 46 -1.50 1.61 8.66
C GLY A 46 -0.67 2.17 7.54
N THR A 47 0.01 3.27 7.80
CA THR A 47 0.90 3.90 6.82
C THR A 47 2.18 4.28 7.53
N ARG A 48 3.27 4.31 6.78
CA ARG A 48 4.57 4.72 7.29
C ARG A 48 5.29 5.52 6.23
N ASP A 49 5.86 6.64 6.62
CA ASP A 49 6.60 7.51 5.72
C ASP A 49 7.92 7.86 6.40
N ASP A 50 8.87 6.94 6.29
CA ASP A 50 10.12 7.02 7.05
C ASP A 50 11.19 7.84 6.34
N ASP A 51 11.09 7.99 5.03
CA ASP A 51 12.17 8.57 4.24
C ASP A 51 11.56 9.39 3.11
N ALA A 52 11.91 10.67 3.04
CA ALA A 52 11.40 11.56 2.01
C ALA A 52 11.84 11.14 0.59
N ASP A 53 12.95 10.40 0.49
CA ASP A 53 13.46 9.95 -0.79
C ASP A 53 12.86 8.63 -1.25
N GLN A 54 12.04 8.01 -0.43
CA GLN A 54 11.42 6.73 -0.72
C GLN A 54 9.91 6.88 -0.80
N PRO A 55 9.24 6.05 -1.59
CA PRO A 55 7.78 6.05 -1.56
C PRO A 55 7.25 5.73 -0.16
N PRO A 56 6.12 6.29 0.22
CA PRO A 56 5.49 5.91 1.49
C PRO A 56 5.15 4.43 1.52
N VAL A 57 5.09 3.88 2.72
CA VAL A 57 4.77 2.48 2.92
C VAL A 57 3.34 2.37 3.41
N LEU A 58 2.57 1.53 2.76
CA LEU A 58 1.24 1.14 3.23
C LEU A 58 1.37 -0.23 3.86
N ILE A 59 0.96 -0.32 5.11
CA ILE A 59 0.96 -1.60 5.81
C ILE A 59 -0.38 -2.25 5.54
N VAL A 60 -0.35 -3.44 4.93
CA VAL A 60 -1.55 -4.10 4.45
C VAL A 60 -1.62 -5.51 4.99
N GLU A 61 -2.84 -6.04 5.05
CA GLU A 61 -3.06 -7.43 5.41
C GLU A 61 -4.12 -8.02 4.49
N GLU A 62 -4.10 -9.33 4.35
CA GLU A 62 -5.16 -10.03 3.64
C GLU A 62 -6.30 -10.26 4.61
N PRO A 63 -7.52 -9.75 4.30
CA PRO A 63 -8.67 -10.08 5.12
C PRO A 63 -9.00 -11.55 4.99
N SER A 64 -9.24 -12.17 6.10
CA SER A 64 -9.57 -13.61 6.11
C SER A 64 -11.04 -13.83 5.91
#